data_741bbea030efb74668a2bb541eab3367
#
_entry.id   741bbea030efb74668a2bb541eab3367
#
_cell.length_a   1.000
_cell.length_b   1.000
_cell.length_c   1.000
_cell.angle_alpha   90.00
_cell.angle_beta   90.00
_cell.angle_gamma   90.00
#
_symmetry.space_group_name_H-M   'P 1'
#
loop_
_entity.id
_entity.type
_entity.pdbx_description
1 polymer ?
#
loop_
_entity_poly.entity_id
_entity_poly.type
_entity_poly.pdbx_seq_one_letter_code
_entity_poly.pdbx_strand_id
1 'polypeptide(L)'
;MVKLSTLCRRADAHDDAALSLAWCVDAASPDRVALLTGSLDESVKRWMPGDGEARPSDLTRVHAYVGHTMGACALDANAAGSVAASALDGVVRAWDAKTGETSAAMESAPGESWGVKFDPTPGSTLLAIGGGTSQSVRVHDARDGERKQTLELPATTAETPKNGRFAQSVAYSPDGKRIACGAMDGTVAVFDVKTGKCAHTLAGHVAPVRDVTFSPDGKTLYTASDDGYAHVYDAHNKSLIESLSGHKSWVLSLTASPDGTALVTGSSDATIKLWDLKTRSCAQTMTDHSDAVWCVRFSPDGAALAAASADRSVSLFNFA
;
A
#
# COMPACT_ATOMS: atom_id res chain seq x y z
N MET A 1 22.52 -11.34 -8.10
CA MET A 1 21.11 -11.67 -8.45
C MET A 1 20.31 -11.50 -7.18
N VAL A 2 19.37 -10.57 -7.15
CA VAL A 2 18.54 -10.29 -5.95
C VAL A 2 17.73 -11.53 -5.56
N LYS A 3 17.59 -11.77 -4.26
CA LYS A 3 16.93 -12.97 -3.73
C LYS A 3 16.16 -12.66 -2.45
N LEU A 4 15.02 -13.33 -2.28
CA LEU A 4 14.28 -13.39 -1.03
C LEU A 4 14.53 -14.71 -0.32
N SER A 5 14.70 -14.67 0.99
CA SER A 5 14.75 -15.86 1.86
C SER A 5 13.88 -15.62 3.09
N THR A 6 13.05 -16.61 3.46
CA THR A 6 12.15 -16.53 4.59
C THR A 6 12.93 -16.35 5.89
N LEU A 7 12.62 -15.30 6.66
CA LEU A 7 13.17 -15.05 7.99
C LEU A 7 12.29 -15.67 9.07
N CYS A 8 11.03 -15.27 9.10
CA CYS A 8 10.04 -15.81 10.03
C CYS A 8 8.64 -15.73 9.44
N ARG A 9 7.74 -16.55 9.98
CA ARG A 9 6.32 -16.53 9.69
C ARG A 9 5.53 -16.61 10.98
N ARG A 10 4.67 -15.61 11.22
CA ARG A 10 3.71 -15.60 12.31
C ARG A 10 2.36 -16.14 11.79
N ALA A 11 2.10 -17.44 12.03
CA ALA A 11 0.93 -18.14 11.48
C ALA A 11 -0.41 -17.58 12.00
N ASP A 12 -0.44 -17.22 13.30
CA ASP A 12 -1.63 -16.69 13.96
C ASP A 12 -1.41 -15.20 14.32
N ALA A 13 -1.04 -14.40 13.32
CA ALA A 13 -0.89 -12.97 13.50
C ALA A 13 -2.24 -12.30 13.78
N HIS A 14 -3.29 -12.81 13.15
CA HIS A 14 -4.66 -12.33 13.25
C HIS A 14 -5.66 -13.48 13.38
N ASP A 15 -6.85 -13.16 13.88
CA ASP A 15 -7.97 -14.13 14.00
C ASP A 15 -8.70 -14.30 12.66
N ASP A 16 -8.51 -13.38 11.71
CA ASP A 16 -9.04 -13.40 10.35
C ASP A 16 -7.97 -12.92 9.36
N ALA A 17 -8.31 -12.83 8.06
CA ALA A 17 -7.41 -12.46 6.98
C ALA A 17 -6.63 -11.18 7.27
N ALA A 18 -5.32 -11.22 7.13
CA ALA A 18 -4.45 -10.05 7.17
C ALA A 18 -4.44 -9.38 5.80
N LEU A 19 -4.92 -8.12 5.72
CA LEU A 19 -5.17 -7.43 4.46
C LEU A 19 -4.13 -6.37 4.13
N SER A 20 -3.52 -5.76 5.14
CA SER A 20 -2.68 -4.58 4.93
C SER A 20 -1.45 -4.55 5.82
N LEU A 21 -0.40 -3.90 5.33
CA LEU A 21 0.89 -3.73 5.99
C LEU A 21 1.40 -2.30 5.84
N ALA A 22 2.07 -1.82 6.87
CA ALA A 22 2.92 -0.64 6.80
C ALA A 22 4.13 -0.80 7.72
N TRP A 23 5.24 -0.17 7.37
CA TRP A 23 6.39 -0.05 8.26
C TRP A 23 6.34 1.30 8.97
N CYS A 24 6.56 1.29 10.27
CA CYS A 24 6.57 2.47 11.11
C CYS A 24 7.95 2.63 11.76
N VAL A 25 8.64 3.71 11.44
CA VAL A 25 9.90 4.07 12.10
C VAL A 25 9.56 4.67 13.47
N ASP A 26 10.20 4.20 14.52
CA ASP A 26 10.05 4.81 15.85
C ASP A 26 10.77 6.16 15.88
N ALA A 27 10.01 7.24 16.03
CA ALA A 27 10.57 8.59 16.09
C ALA A 27 11.57 8.79 17.25
N ALA A 28 11.46 7.98 18.34
CA ALA A 28 12.39 7.99 19.46
C ALA A 28 13.63 7.12 19.25
N SER A 29 13.58 6.19 18.32
CA SER A 29 14.65 5.23 17.98
C SER A 29 14.61 4.94 16.49
N PRO A 30 15.19 5.79 15.64
CA PRO A 30 15.13 5.64 14.16
C PRO A 30 15.68 4.31 13.64
N ASP A 31 16.54 3.65 14.41
CA ASP A 31 17.09 2.34 14.10
C ASP A 31 16.08 1.19 14.37
N ARG A 32 14.94 1.49 15.02
CA ARG A 32 13.89 0.52 15.30
C ARG A 32 12.71 0.74 14.37
N VAL A 33 12.45 -0.26 13.55
CA VAL A 33 11.34 -0.25 12.62
C VAL A 33 10.31 -1.28 13.07
N ALA A 34 9.09 -0.84 13.33
CA ALA A 34 7.96 -1.69 13.66
C ALA A 34 7.17 -2.04 12.41
N LEU A 35 6.59 -3.23 12.37
CA LEU A 35 5.63 -3.62 11.35
C LEU A 35 4.20 -3.38 11.88
N LEU A 36 3.37 -2.79 11.07
CA LEU A 36 1.93 -2.62 11.31
C LEU A 36 1.17 -3.58 10.41
N THR A 37 0.12 -4.19 10.95
CA THR A 37 -0.74 -5.10 10.19
C THR A 37 -2.21 -4.78 10.45
N GLY A 38 -3.03 -4.78 9.41
CA GLY A 38 -4.48 -4.63 9.50
C GLY A 38 -5.19 -5.87 8.97
N SER A 39 -6.31 -6.21 9.59
CA SER A 39 -7.02 -7.45 9.34
C SER A 39 -8.54 -7.27 9.29
N LEU A 40 -9.21 -8.26 8.72
CA LEU A 40 -10.68 -8.41 8.82
C LEU A 40 -11.15 -8.66 10.26
N ASP A 41 -10.26 -9.04 11.18
CA ASP A 41 -10.56 -9.16 12.62
C ASP A 41 -10.74 -7.79 13.32
N GLU A 42 -10.92 -6.70 12.55
CA GLU A 42 -11.14 -5.31 13.01
C GLU A 42 -9.93 -4.67 13.71
N SER A 43 -8.83 -5.40 13.85
CA SER A 43 -7.65 -4.93 14.56
C SER A 43 -6.57 -4.40 13.64
N VAL A 44 -5.86 -3.38 14.14
CA VAL A 44 -4.57 -2.95 13.63
C VAL A 44 -3.54 -3.24 14.70
N LYS A 45 -2.56 -4.09 14.39
CA LYS A 45 -1.55 -4.54 15.36
C LYS A 45 -0.17 -3.99 15.00
N ARG A 46 0.61 -3.65 16.03
CA ARG A 46 2.02 -3.24 15.91
C ARG A 46 2.91 -4.37 16.42
N TRP A 47 3.89 -4.73 15.61
CA TRP A 47 4.84 -5.78 15.87
C TRP A 47 6.25 -5.23 15.89
N MET A 48 7.06 -5.72 16.81
CA MET A 48 8.50 -5.49 16.79
C MET A 48 9.19 -6.77 16.34
N PRO A 49 10.15 -6.68 15.42
CA PRO A 49 11.11 -7.76 15.20
C PRO A 49 11.84 -8.08 16.51
N GLY A 50 12.11 -9.37 16.77
CA GLY A 50 12.72 -9.82 18.02
C GLY A 50 13.98 -9.04 18.41
N ASP A 51 14.13 -8.76 19.70
CA ASP A 51 15.18 -7.90 20.23
C ASP A 51 16.59 -8.45 19.98
N GLY A 52 17.42 -7.64 19.32
CA GLY A 52 18.88 -7.78 19.33
C GLY A 52 19.50 -8.74 18.32
N GLU A 53 18.74 -9.40 17.46
CA GLU A 53 19.27 -10.20 16.36
C GLU A 53 19.23 -9.43 15.04
N ALA A 54 20.33 -9.51 14.27
CA ALA A 54 20.39 -8.99 12.91
C ALA A 54 19.38 -9.67 11.95
N ARG A 55 18.70 -10.71 12.42
CA ARG A 55 17.65 -11.48 11.73
C ARG A 55 16.58 -11.85 12.74
N PRO A 56 15.41 -11.18 12.75
CA PRO A 56 14.35 -11.51 13.69
C PRO A 56 13.84 -12.93 13.45
N SER A 57 13.92 -13.76 14.47
CA SER A 57 13.37 -15.13 14.46
C SER A 57 11.87 -15.15 14.75
N ASP A 58 11.30 -14.05 15.24
CA ASP A 58 9.87 -13.92 15.56
C ASP A 58 9.42 -12.45 15.51
N LEU A 59 8.09 -12.26 15.46
CA LEU A 59 7.38 -10.98 15.57
C LEU A 59 6.65 -10.92 16.92
N THR A 60 7.03 -9.99 17.78
CA THR A 60 6.38 -9.77 19.06
C THR A 60 5.36 -8.64 18.95
N ARG A 61 4.09 -8.92 19.29
CA ARG A 61 3.04 -7.90 19.33
C ARG A 61 3.28 -6.95 20.51
N VAL A 62 3.43 -5.66 20.21
CA VAL A 62 3.69 -4.63 21.24
C VAL A 62 2.50 -3.72 21.47
N HIS A 63 1.58 -3.58 20.51
CA HIS A 63 0.40 -2.73 20.61
C HIS A 63 -0.73 -3.22 19.68
N ALA A 64 -1.95 -2.81 20.00
CA ALA A 64 -3.12 -2.92 19.13
C ALA A 64 -3.89 -1.60 19.13
N TYR A 65 -4.07 -1.00 17.96
CA TYR A 65 -4.89 0.20 17.78
C TYR A 65 -6.35 -0.23 17.68
N VAL A 66 -7.20 0.48 18.37
CA VAL A 66 -8.63 0.15 18.48
C VAL A 66 -9.50 1.25 17.88
N GLY A 67 -10.75 0.92 17.58
CA GLY A 67 -11.77 1.87 17.15
C GLY A 67 -12.49 1.51 15.86
N HIS A 68 -11.90 0.69 14.98
CA HIS A 68 -12.63 0.15 13.85
C HIS A 68 -13.65 -0.90 14.30
N THR A 69 -14.77 -0.94 13.61
CA THR A 69 -15.88 -1.89 13.85
C THR A 69 -16.04 -2.88 12.70
N MET A 70 -15.17 -2.78 11.70
CA MET A 70 -15.06 -3.69 10.56
C MET A 70 -13.60 -3.75 10.10
N GLY A 71 -13.28 -4.70 9.24
CA GLY A 71 -11.91 -5.01 8.84
C GLY A 71 -11.10 -3.83 8.28
N ALA A 72 -9.85 -3.73 8.71
CA ALA A 72 -8.88 -2.71 8.27
C ALA A 72 -8.26 -3.10 6.92
N CYS A 73 -8.62 -2.36 5.86
CA CYS A 73 -8.28 -2.68 4.46
C CYS A 73 -6.93 -2.13 4.02
N ALA A 74 -6.55 -0.93 4.47
CA ALA A 74 -5.28 -0.32 4.11
C ALA A 74 -4.66 0.37 5.31
N LEU A 75 -3.33 0.39 5.32
CA LEU A 75 -2.50 0.99 6.36
C LEU A 75 -1.40 1.83 5.74
N ASP A 76 -1.05 2.90 6.43
CA ASP A 76 0.20 3.60 6.20
C ASP A 76 0.71 4.27 7.49
N ALA A 77 2.00 4.59 7.52
CA ALA A 77 2.63 5.32 8.61
C ALA A 77 3.65 6.31 8.06
N ASN A 78 3.82 7.43 8.76
CA ASN A 78 4.79 8.45 8.39
C ASN A 78 5.96 8.54 9.38
N ALA A 79 7.01 9.23 8.97
CA ALA A 79 8.19 9.47 9.81
C ALA A 79 7.90 10.42 10.99
N ALA A 80 6.78 11.14 10.97
CA ALA A 80 6.35 12.01 12.09
C ALA A 80 5.70 11.24 13.24
N GLY A 81 5.54 9.91 13.10
CA GLY A 81 4.96 9.06 14.13
C GLY A 81 3.43 8.97 14.09
N SER A 82 2.83 9.20 12.93
CA SER A 82 1.39 8.95 12.73
C SER A 82 1.17 7.64 12.01
N VAL A 83 0.13 6.91 12.41
CA VAL A 83 -0.39 5.71 11.77
C VAL A 83 -1.79 6.01 11.25
N ALA A 84 -2.14 5.57 10.07
CA ALA A 84 -3.49 5.68 9.55
C ALA A 84 -3.97 4.35 8.98
N ALA A 85 -5.25 4.05 9.20
CA ALA A 85 -5.92 2.91 8.60
C ALA A 85 -7.27 3.30 8.02
N SER A 86 -7.61 2.72 6.87
CA SER A 86 -8.98 2.69 6.37
C SER A 86 -9.62 1.35 6.67
N ALA A 87 -10.93 1.36 6.92
CA ALA A 87 -11.66 0.14 7.20
C ALA A 87 -13.01 0.10 6.45
N LEU A 88 -13.58 -1.10 6.40
CA LEU A 88 -14.88 -1.36 5.76
C LEU A 88 -16.04 -0.64 6.47
N ASP A 89 -15.84 -0.15 7.70
CA ASP A 89 -16.79 0.70 8.42
C ASP A 89 -16.94 2.12 7.81
N GLY A 90 -16.15 2.43 6.77
CA GLY A 90 -16.17 3.74 6.10
C GLY A 90 -15.40 4.82 6.83
N VAL A 91 -14.69 4.48 7.89
CA VAL A 91 -13.89 5.44 8.66
C VAL A 91 -12.41 5.26 8.36
N VAL A 92 -11.73 6.36 8.11
CA VAL A 92 -10.25 6.40 8.16
C VAL A 92 -9.87 6.99 9.50
N ARG A 93 -9.13 6.21 10.30
CA ARG A 93 -8.61 6.65 11.60
C ARG A 93 -7.12 6.93 11.51
N ALA A 94 -6.71 7.94 12.24
CA ALA A 94 -5.31 8.24 12.46
C ALA A 94 -5.00 8.19 13.97
N TRP A 95 -3.82 7.66 14.30
CA TRP A 95 -3.34 7.52 15.67
C TRP A 95 -1.91 8.04 15.78
N ASP A 96 -1.55 8.45 16.99
CA ASP A 96 -0.15 8.58 17.37
C ASP A 96 0.47 7.19 17.52
N ALA A 97 1.58 6.94 16.81
CA ALA A 97 2.22 5.63 16.77
C ALA A 97 2.80 5.19 18.13
N LYS A 98 3.14 6.14 19.01
CA LYS A 98 3.76 5.88 20.31
C LYS A 98 2.74 5.65 21.40
N THR A 99 1.73 6.52 21.48
CA THR A 99 0.71 6.46 22.55
C THR A 99 -0.46 5.56 22.18
N GLY A 100 -0.73 5.34 20.87
CA GLY A 100 -1.91 4.65 20.38
C GLY A 100 -3.19 5.48 20.47
N GLU A 101 -3.09 6.75 20.86
CA GLU A 101 -4.25 7.65 20.95
C GLU A 101 -4.74 8.07 19.57
N THR A 102 -6.05 8.08 19.37
CA THR A 102 -6.66 8.56 18.13
C THR A 102 -6.47 10.07 18.00
N SER A 103 -5.81 10.48 16.92
CA SER A 103 -5.65 11.91 16.57
C SER A 103 -6.79 12.42 15.72
N ALA A 104 -7.30 11.61 14.80
CA ALA A 104 -8.39 11.99 13.90
C ALA A 104 -9.24 10.79 13.47
N ALA A 105 -10.50 11.05 13.12
CA ALA A 105 -11.39 10.11 12.47
C ALA A 105 -12.09 10.84 11.30
N MET A 106 -11.90 10.30 10.09
CA MET A 106 -12.44 10.88 8.85
C MET A 106 -13.52 9.93 8.33
N GLU A 107 -14.77 10.35 8.48
CA GLU A 107 -15.93 9.54 8.09
C GLU A 107 -16.24 9.67 6.60
N SER A 108 -16.63 8.58 6.00
CA SER A 108 -17.20 8.48 4.66
C SER A 108 -18.31 7.42 4.65
N ALA A 109 -19.03 7.28 3.55
CA ALA A 109 -20.00 6.18 3.46
C ALA A 109 -19.27 4.82 3.54
N PRO A 110 -19.90 3.77 4.10
CA PRO A 110 -19.32 2.44 4.18
C PRO A 110 -18.83 1.92 2.82
N GLY A 111 -17.64 1.32 2.80
CA GLY A 111 -17.02 0.84 1.57
C GLY A 111 -16.39 1.91 0.68
N GLU A 112 -16.33 3.18 1.12
CA GLU A 112 -15.80 4.29 0.34
C GLU A 112 -14.32 4.64 0.60
N SER A 113 -13.65 3.96 1.51
CA SER A 113 -12.25 4.24 1.83
C SER A 113 -11.43 2.97 1.68
N TRP A 114 -10.63 2.87 0.61
CA TRP A 114 -9.86 1.66 0.29
C TRP A 114 -8.36 1.85 0.42
N GLY A 115 -7.81 2.94 -0.09
CA GLY A 115 -6.38 3.19 -0.04
C GLY A 115 -6.04 4.40 0.82
N VAL A 116 -4.99 4.31 1.63
CA VAL A 116 -4.45 5.43 2.41
C VAL A 116 -2.95 5.53 2.21
N LYS A 117 -2.44 6.76 2.04
CA LYS A 117 -1.01 7.05 1.94
C LYS A 117 -0.68 8.41 2.51
N PHE A 118 0.32 8.47 3.39
CA PHE A 118 0.88 9.72 3.85
C PHE A 118 1.75 10.38 2.78
N ASP A 119 1.75 11.70 2.79
CA ASP A 119 2.74 12.50 2.08
C ASP A 119 4.14 12.21 2.65
N PRO A 120 5.10 11.76 1.82
CA PRO A 120 6.43 11.39 2.28
C PRO A 120 7.33 12.58 2.63
N THR A 121 6.87 13.83 2.41
CA THR A 121 7.70 15.01 2.70
C THR A 121 7.93 15.15 4.21
N PRO A 122 9.18 15.44 4.65
CA PRO A 122 9.48 15.53 6.07
C PRO A 122 8.59 16.54 6.80
N GLY A 123 7.98 16.10 7.90
CA GLY A 123 7.09 16.91 8.73
C GLY A 123 5.67 17.08 8.19
N SER A 124 5.35 16.51 7.04
CA SER A 124 3.97 16.51 6.53
C SER A 124 3.08 15.57 7.35
N THR A 125 1.86 16.01 7.57
CA THR A 125 0.79 15.22 8.20
C THR A 125 -0.37 14.95 7.23
N LEU A 126 -0.16 15.26 5.94
CA LEU A 126 -1.18 15.07 4.92
C LEU A 126 -1.33 13.58 4.58
N LEU A 127 -2.57 13.16 4.46
CA LEU A 127 -2.99 11.79 4.16
C LEU A 127 -3.88 11.80 2.93
N ALA A 128 -3.47 11.12 1.87
CA ALA A 128 -4.32 10.85 0.72
C ALA A 128 -5.18 9.61 1.00
N ILE A 129 -6.48 9.72 0.71
CA ILE A 129 -7.48 8.68 0.89
C ILE A 129 -8.15 8.43 -0.45
N GLY A 130 -8.00 7.21 -0.97
CA GLY A 130 -8.70 6.74 -2.15
C GLY A 130 -10.04 6.13 -1.78
N GLY A 131 -11.00 6.27 -2.68
CA GLY A 131 -12.33 5.71 -2.51
C GLY A 131 -13.44 6.75 -2.59
N GLY A 132 -14.66 6.27 -2.42
CA GLY A 132 -15.84 7.09 -2.41
C GLY A 132 -16.62 7.12 -3.70
N THR A 133 -17.93 7.30 -3.55
CA THR A 133 -18.88 7.50 -4.66
C THR A 133 -18.56 8.79 -5.43
N SER A 134 -17.77 9.69 -4.85
CA SER A 134 -17.38 10.97 -5.43
C SER A 134 -16.31 10.87 -6.53
N GLN A 135 -15.81 9.66 -6.86
CA GLN A 135 -14.81 9.47 -7.91
C GLN A 135 -13.55 10.35 -7.69
N SER A 136 -13.08 10.44 -6.46
CA SER A 136 -12.02 11.36 -6.10
C SER A 136 -11.03 10.74 -5.11
N VAL A 137 -9.82 11.30 -5.08
CA VAL A 137 -8.87 11.15 -3.97
C VAL A 137 -9.03 12.35 -3.06
N ARG A 138 -9.20 12.12 -1.77
CA ARG A 138 -9.33 13.15 -0.73
C ARG A 138 -8.02 13.28 0.02
N VAL A 139 -7.55 14.50 0.25
CA VAL A 139 -6.37 14.78 1.05
C VAL A 139 -6.81 15.44 2.35
N HIS A 140 -6.46 14.82 3.46
CA HIS A 140 -6.79 15.27 4.82
C HIS A 140 -5.52 15.53 5.63
N ASP A 141 -5.63 16.34 6.66
CA ASP A 141 -4.63 16.44 7.71
C ASP A 141 -4.93 15.37 8.78
N ALA A 142 -3.97 14.49 9.05
CA ALA A 142 -4.13 13.39 9.99
C ALA A 142 -4.14 13.83 11.47
N ARG A 143 -3.85 15.11 11.77
CA ARG A 143 -3.89 15.66 13.15
C ARG A 143 -5.29 16.00 13.60
N ASP A 144 -6.12 16.49 12.69
CA ASP A 144 -7.46 17.03 13.00
C ASP A 144 -8.56 16.45 12.11
N GLY A 145 -8.18 15.68 11.07
CA GLY A 145 -9.10 15.10 10.09
C GLY A 145 -9.63 16.11 9.06
N GLU A 146 -9.16 17.36 9.06
CA GLU A 146 -9.65 18.37 8.13
C GLU A 146 -9.30 18.05 6.69
N ARG A 147 -10.30 18.09 5.81
CA ARG A 147 -10.08 17.90 4.37
C ARG A 147 -9.46 19.14 3.75
N LYS A 148 -8.24 19.00 3.27
CA LYS A 148 -7.47 20.08 2.64
C LYS A 148 -7.71 20.16 1.13
N GLN A 149 -7.93 19.01 0.44
CA GLN A 149 -8.06 18.98 -1.00
C GLN A 149 -8.92 17.79 -1.47
N THR A 150 -9.54 17.96 -2.64
CA THR A 150 -10.24 16.88 -3.37
C THR A 150 -9.69 16.84 -4.81
N LEU A 151 -9.23 15.68 -5.24
CA LEU A 151 -8.69 15.43 -6.57
C LEU A 151 -9.67 14.57 -7.35
N GLU A 152 -10.38 15.17 -8.29
CA GLU A 152 -11.42 14.48 -9.04
C GLU A 152 -10.84 13.69 -10.21
N LEU A 153 -11.25 12.43 -10.36
CA LEU A 153 -10.91 11.62 -11.52
C LEU A 153 -11.47 12.26 -12.79
N PRO A 154 -10.67 12.35 -13.85
CA PRO A 154 -11.13 12.97 -15.10
C PRO A 154 -12.29 12.17 -15.68
N ALA A 155 -13.29 12.88 -16.25
CA ALA A 155 -14.40 12.24 -16.93
C ALA A 155 -13.89 11.34 -18.07
N THR A 156 -14.46 10.15 -18.19
CA THR A 156 -14.21 9.28 -19.36
C THR A 156 -15.20 9.62 -20.46
N THR A 157 -14.75 9.52 -21.72
CA THR A 157 -15.59 9.67 -22.92
C THR A 157 -16.44 8.43 -23.21
N ALA A 158 -16.23 7.34 -22.48
CA ALA A 158 -16.93 6.07 -22.69
C ALA A 158 -18.15 5.93 -21.77
N GLU A 159 -19.11 5.13 -22.21
CA GLU A 159 -20.38 4.78 -21.57
C GLU A 159 -20.25 4.03 -20.23
N THR A 160 -19.16 4.22 -19.49
CA THR A 160 -19.00 3.61 -18.17
C THR A 160 -19.98 4.21 -17.18
N PRO A 161 -20.74 3.39 -16.45
CA PRO A 161 -21.66 3.87 -15.44
C PRO A 161 -20.93 4.76 -14.43
N LYS A 162 -21.44 5.97 -14.19
CA LYS A 162 -20.85 6.90 -13.22
C LYS A 162 -20.73 6.31 -11.82
N ASN A 163 -21.46 5.25 -11.50
CA ASN A 163 -21.58 4.64 -10.17
C ASN A 163 -20.54 3.54 -9.86
N GLY A 164 -19.60 3.23 -10.75
CA GLY A 164 -18.62 2.14 -10.54
C GLY A 164 -17.16 2.58 -10.57
N ARG A 165 -16.90 3.88 -10.71
CA ARG A 165 -15.56 4.41 -10.89
C ARG A 165 -15.07 5.11 -9.64
N PHE A 166 -14.34 4.43 -8.79
CA PHE A 166 -13.72 5.04 -7.63
C PHE A 166 -12.22 4.73 -7.57
N ALA A 167 -11.45 5.61 -6.93
CA ALA A 167 -10.03 5.42 -6.68
C ALA A 167 -9.85 4.34 -5.62
N GLN A 168 -9.27 3.19 -5.97
CA GLN A 168 -9.09 2.08 -5.06
C GLN A 168 -7.75 2.12 -4.35
N SER A 169 -6.72 2.57 -5.04
CA SER A 169 -5.37 2.69 -4.53
C SER A 169 -4.80 4.08 -4.75
N VAL A 170 -3.90 4.50 -3.87
CA VAL A 170 -3.25 5.82 -3.94
C VAL A 170 -1.77 5.70 -3.58
N ALA A 171 -0.93 6.53 -4.21
CA ALA A 171 0.48 6.68 -3.86
C ALA A 171 0.94 8.12 -4.09
N TYR A 172 1.76 8.64 -3.17
CA TYR A 172 2.52 9.85 -3.41
C TYR A 172 3.80 9.56 -4.18
N SER A 173 4.23 10.49 -5.03
CA SER A 173 5.61 10.47 -5.53
C SER A 173 6.59 10.78 -4.38
N PRO A 174 7.85 10.30 -4.44
CA PRO A 174 8.83 10.49 -3.36
C PRO A 174 9.10 11.96 -3.00
N ASP A 175 8.89 12.87 -3.95
CA ASP A 175 9.05 14.32 -3.76
C ASP A 175 7.76 15.02 -3.26
N GLY A 176 6.69 14.27 -3.00
CA GLY A 176 5.38 14.78 -2.53
C GLY A 176 4.59 15.61 -3.55
N LYS A 177 5.09 15.77 -4.78
CA LYS A 177 4.48 16.69 -5.76
C LYS A 177 3.37 16.07 -6.59
N ARG A 178 3.29 14.74 -6.65
CA ARG A 178 2.29 14.01 -7.43
C ARG A 178 1.60 12.98 -6.57
N ILE A 179 0.32 12.73 -6.88
CA ILE A 179 -0.43 11.60 -6.36
C ILE A 179 -0.88 10.78 -7.57
N ALA A 180 -0.57 9.49 -7.56
CA ALA A 180 -1.14 8.52 -8.48
C ALA A 180 -2.29 7.79 -7.80
N CYS A 181 -3.34 7.47 -8.54
CA CYS A 181 -4.40 6.58 -8.07
C CYS A 181 -4.77 5.56 -9.14
N GLY A 182 -5.05 4.34 -8.69
CA GLY A 182 -5.64 3.29 -9.49
C GLY A 182 -7.14 3.21 -9.24
N ALA A 183 -7.92 3.07 -10.31
CA ALA A 183 -9.37 3.04 -10.24
C ALA A 183 -9.94 1.66 -10.59
N MET A 184 -11.21 1.45 -10.20
CA MET A 184 -11.95 0.20 -10.45
C MET A 184 -12.17 -0.08 -11.94
N ASP A 185 -12.15 0.93 -12.80
CA ASP A 185 -12.30 0.78 -14.25
C ASP A 185 -10.98 0.48 -15.00
N GLY A 186 -9.89 0.25 -14.27
CA GLY A 186 -8.56 0.04 -14.83
C GLY A 186 -7.80 1.32 -15.16
N THR A 187 -8.40 2.50 -14.98
CA THR A 187 -7.73 3.79 -15.17
C THR A 187 -6.71 4.03 -14.07
N VAL A 188 -5.54 4.53 -14.45
CA VAL A 188 -4.56 5.11 -13.53
C VAL A 188 -4.49 6.60 -13.80
N ALA A 189 -4.74 7.44 -12.80
CA ALA A 189 -4.65 8.88 -12.92
C ALA A 189 -3.50 9.43 -12.08
N VAL A 190 -2.79 10.43 -12.60
CA VAL A 190 -1.71 11.12 -11.90
C VAL A 190 -2.09 12.59 -11.75
N PHE A 191 -2.07 13.06 -10.52
CA PHE A 191 -2.42 14.43 -10.15
C PHE A 191 -1.19 15.22 -9.74
N ASP A 192 -1.21 16.50 -10.03
CA ASP A 192 -0.29 17.48 -9.46
C ASP A 192 -0.87 17.99 -8.13
N VAL A 193 -0.16 17.77 -7.03
CA VAL A 193 -0.63 18.09 -5.67
C VAL A 193 -0.85 19.57 -5.47
N LYS A 194 0.05 20.41 -6.03
CA LYS A 194 -0.04 21.87 -5.86
C LYS A 194 -1.26 22.47 -6.53
N THR A 195 -1.61 22.00 -7.71
CA THR A 195 -2.73 22.55 -8.50
C THR A 195 -4.03 21.80 -8.27
N GLY A 196 -3.98 20.59 -7.73
CA GLY A 196 -5.13 19.67 -7.58
C GLY A 196 -5.68 19.13 -8.89
N LYS A 197 -4.99 19.35 -10.00
CA LYS A 197 -5.48 18.92 -11.33
C LYS A 197 -4.87 17.59 -11.75
N CYS A 198 -5.67 16.79 -12.46
CA CYS A 198 -5.16 15.63 -13.14
C CYS A 198 -4.17 16.05 -14.22
N ALA A 199 -2.91 15.66 -14.06
CA ALA A 199 -1.85 15.93 -15.02
C ALA A 199 -1.99 15.03 -16.26
N HIS A 200 -2.33 13.75 -16.04
CA HIS A 200 -2.57 12.77 -17.10
C HIS A 200 -3.18 11.47 -16.56
N THR A 201 -3.64 10.64 -17.48
CA THR A 201 -4.07 9.26 -17.23
C THR A 201 -3.15 8.30 -17.98
N LEU A 202 -3.02 7.09 -17.44
CA LEU A 202 -2.30 5.97 -18.04
C LEU A 202 -3.32 4.88 -18.38
N ALA A 203 -3.23 4.34 -19.59
CA ALA A 203 -4.06 3.24 -20.05
C ALA A 203 -3.25 1.94 -20.06
N GLY A 204 -3.93 0.80 -20.06
CA GLY A 204 -3.30 -0.51 -20.18
C GLY A 204 -4.02 -1.61 -19.41
N HIS A 205 -4.51 -1.34 -18.22
CA HIS A 205 -5.30 -2.31 -17.46
C HIS A 205 -6.75 -2.36 -17.96
N VAL A 206 -7.30 -3.58 -17.94
CA VAL A 206 -8.69 -3.85 -18.35
C VAL A 206 -9.58 -4.26 -17.17
N ALA A 207 -9.02 -4.26 -15.96
CA ALA A 207 -9.67 -4.62 -14.70
C ALA A 207 -9.20 -3.69 -13.58
N PRO A 208 -9.81 -3.75 -12.37
CA PRO A 208 -9.47 -2.90 -11.23
C PRO A 208 -7.98 -2.84 -10.92
N VAL A 209 -7.46 -1.63 -10.67
CA VAL A 209 -6.07 -1.41 -10.24
C VAL A 209 -6.02 -1.40 -8.72
N ARG A 210 -5.51 -2.50 -8.15
CA ARG A 210 -5.50 -2.78 -6.71
C ARG A 210 -4.44 -2.03 -5.94
N ASP A 211 -3.27 -1.81 -6.55
CA ASP A 211 -2.17 -1.10 -5.89
C ASP A 211 -1.36 -0.29 -6.91
N VAL A 212 -0.82 0.83 -6.46
CA VAL A 212 0.06 1.70 -7.25
C VAL A 212 1.23 2.15 -6.38
N THR A 213 2.43 2.26 -6.97
CA THR A 213 3.59 2.81 -6.28
C THR A 213 4.55 3.47 -7.26
N PHE A 214 5.20 4.56 -6.84
CA PHE A 214 6.29 5.16 -7.61
C PHE A 214 7.61 4.44 -7.34
N SER A 215 8.52 4.48 -8.32
CA SER A 215 9.93 4.17 -8.08
C SER A 215 10.54 5.16 -7.09
N PRO A 216 11.64 4.78 -6.39
CA PRO A 216 12.32 5.68 -5.44
C PRO A 216 12.80 7.01 -6.08
N ASP A 217 13.11 7.01 -7.36
CA ASP A 217 13.50 8.23 -8.11
C ASP A 217 12.30 9.00 -8.70
N GLY A 218 11.08 8.49 -8.53
CA GLY A 218 9.82 9.10 -8.99
C GLY A 218 9.62 9.10 -10.50
N LYS A 219 10.47 8.43 -11.29
CA LYS A 219 10.39 8.43 -12.76
C LYS A 219 9.48 7.34 -13.31
N THR A 220 9.32 6.27 -12.56
CA THR A 220 8.52 5.11 -12.95
C THR A 220 7.32 4.97 -12.03
N LEU A 221 6.20 4.54 -12.55
CA LEU A 221 5.01 4.14 -11.79
C LEU A 221 4.73 2.67 -12.03
N TYR A 222 4.55 1.93 -10.96
CA TYR A 222 4.18 0.52 -10.98
C TYR A 222 2.73 0.36 -10.55
N THR A 223 2.01 -0.55 -11.19
CA THR A 223 0.60 -0.82 -10.90
C THR A 223 0.31 -2.31 -10.86
N ALA A 224 -0.58 -2.73 -9.98
CA ALA A 224 -1.07 -4.11 -9.85
C ALA A 224 -2.56 -4.16 -10.14
N SER A 225 -3.02 -5.17 -10.87
CA SER A 225 -4.43 -5.25 -11.30
C SER A 225 -5.01 -6.65 -11.25
N ASP A 226 -6.35 -6.69 -11.17
CA ASP A 226 -7.16 -7.91 -11.27
C ASP A 226 -7.06 -8.58 -12.65
N ASP A 227 -6.48 -7.92 -13.65
CA ASP A 227 -6.19 -8.55 -14.95
C ASP A 227 -4.99 -9.54 -14.90
N GLY A 228 -4.35 -9.68 -13.72
CA GLY A 228 -3.25 -10.62 -13.50
C GLY A 228 -1.87 -10.08 -13.86
N TYR A 229 -1.77 -8.80 -14.23
CA TYR A 229 -0.53 -8.14 -14.61
C TYR A 229 -0.09 -7.10 -13.59
N ALA A 230 1.23 -6.88 -13.52
CA ALA A 230 1.80 -5.67 -13.00
C ALA A 230 2.41 -4.86 -14.16
N HIS A 231 2.02 -3.60 -14.27
CA HIS A 231 2.53 -2.73 -15.34
C HIS A 231 3.61 -1.78 -14.82
N VAL A 232 4.54 -1.46 -15.70
CA VAL A 232 5.62 -0.52 -15.50
C VAL A 232 5.42 0.65 -16.47
N TYR A 233 5.18 1.85 -15.94
CA TYR A 233 4.96 3.04 -16.76
C TYR A 233 6.07 4.06 -16.57
N ASP A 234 6.39 4.79 -17.63
CA ASP A 234 7.10 6.06 -17.50
C ASP A 234 6.15 7.12 -16.93
N ALA A 235 6.44 7.59 -15.73
CA ALA A 235 5.57 8.53 -15.00
C ALA A 235 5.55 9.94 -15.61
N HIS A 236 6.46 10.28 -16.52
CA HIS A 236 6.54 11.57 -17.22
C HIS A 236 5.98 11.48 -18.63
N ASN A 237 6.41 10.46 -19.40
CA ASN A 237 6.08 10.31 -20.81
C ASN A 237 4.75 9.60 -21.06
N LYS A 238 4.08 9.16 -20.01
CA LYS A 238 2.74 8.52 -20.05
C LYS A 238 2.72 7.23 -20.88
N SER A 239 3.83 6.54 -20.99
CA SER A 239 3.97 5.34 -21.80
C SER A 239 4.09 4.09 -20.94
N LEU A 240 3.43 3.02 -21.37
CA LEU A 240 3.67 1.69 -20.84
C LEU A 240 5.06 1.22 -21.31
N ILE A 241 5.93 0.93 -20.34
CA ILE A 241 7.28 0.43 -20.61
C ILE A 241 7.26 -1.10 -20.71
N GLU A 242 6.54 -1.76 -19.76
CA GLU A 242 6.51 -3.21 -19.67
C GLU A 242 5.24 -3.70 -18.99
N SER A 243 4.84 -4.91 -19.35
CA SER A 243 3.74 -5.64 -18.72
C SER A 243 4.28 -6.94 -18.14
N LEU A 244 4.45 -6.99 -16.82
CA LEU A 244 4.98 -8.15 -16.12
C LEU A 244 3.89 -9.19 -15.96
N SER A 245 4.07 -10.33 -16.64
CA SER A 245 3.13 -11.46 -16.64
C SER A 245 3.72 -12.66 -15.91
N GLY A 246 2.87 -13.42 -15.22
CA GLY A 246 3.33 -14.64 -14.56
C GLY A 246 2.51 -15.06 -13.35
N HIS A 247 1.71 -14.15 -12.76
CA HIS A 247 0.67 -14.54 -11.81
C HIS A 247 -0.47 -15.28 -12.52
N LYS A 248 -1.11 -16.20 -11.79
CA LYS A 248 -2.22 -17.00 -12.32
C LYS A 248 -3.59 -16.42 -11.96
N SER A 249 -3.61 -15.34 -11.18
CA SER A 249 -4.80 -14.68 -10.71
C SER A 249 -4.48 -13.19 -10.45
N TRP A 250 -5.39 -12.48 -9.81
CA TRP A 250 -5.31 -11.05 -9.49
C TRP A 250 -4.00 -10.68 -8.80
N VAL A 251 -3.37 -9.62 -9.23
CA VAL A 251 -2.25 -9.00 -8.52
C VAL A 251 -2.80 -7.97 -7.56
N LEU A 252 -2.69 -8.25 -6.26
CA LEU A 252 -3.37 -7.47 -5.21
C LEU A 252 -2.52 -6.34 -4.65
N SER A 253 -1.20 -6.52 -4.63
CA SER A 253 -0.29 -5.56 -4.05
C SER A 253 1.07 -5.60 -4.72
N LEU A 254 1.78 -4.47 -4.66
CA LEU A 254 3.15 -4.37 -5.14
C LEU A 254 3.98 -3.39 -4.31
N THR A 255 5.29 -3.56 -4.33
CA THR A 255 6.24 -2.67 -3.68
C THR A 255 7.57 -2.69 -4.42
N ALA A 256 8.17 -1.52 -4.63
CA ALA A 256 9.52 -1.40 -5.20
C ALA A 256 10.56 -1.42 -4.08
N SER A 257 11.70 -2.05 -4.33
CA SER A 257 12.83 -1.97 -3.40
C SER A 257 13.37 -0.54 -3.33
N PRO A 258 13.81 -0.06 -2.14
CA PRO A 258 14.32 1.30 -1.98
C PRO A 258 15.55 1.63 -2.86
N ASP A 259 16.31 0.62 -3.27
CA ASP A 259 17.43 0.75 -4.20
C ASP A 259 17.00 0.81 -5.68
N GLY A 260 15.69 0.58 -5.96
CA GLY A 260 15.14 0.61 -7.31
C GLY A 260 15.54 -0.57 -8.20
N THR A 261 16.11 -1.64 -7.65
CA THR A 261 16.57 -2.80 -8.44
C THR A 261 15.50 -3.86 -8.64
N ALA A 262 14.53 -3.94 -7.74
CA ALA A 262 13.52 -4.98 -7.72
C ALA A 262 12.09 -4.45 -7.50
N LEU A 263 11.13 -5.20 -8.00
CA LEU A 263 9.71 -5.07 -7.68
C LEU A 263 9.23 -6.38 -7.07
N VAL A 264 8.36 -6.31 -6.07
CA VAL A 264 7.70 -7.48 -5.50
C VAL A 264 6.21 -7.34 -5.65
N THR A 265 5.54 -8.44 -6.00
CA THR A 265 4.08 -8.49 -6.14
C THR A 265 3.50 -9.62 -5.29
N GLY A 266 2.35 -9.37 -4.66
CA GLY A 266 1.51 -10.35 -3.98
C GLY A 266 0.22 -10.58 -4.75
N SER A 267 -0.27 -11.81 -4.77
CA SER A 267 -1.40 -12.20 -5.61
C SER A 267 -2.41 -13.10 -4.89
N SER A 268 -3.63 -13.11 -5.42
CA SER A 268 -4.66 -14.06 -5.03
C SER A 268 -4.38 -15.50 -5.45
N ASP A 269 -3.30 -15.74 -6.22
CA ASP A 269 -2.79 -17.09 -6.49
C ASP A 269 -1.94 -17.67 -5.34
N ALA A 270 -1.95 -17.03 -4.17
CA ALA A 270 -1.19 -17.37 -2.96
C ALA A 270 0.34 -17.28 -3.13
N THR A 271 0.83 -16.63 -4.18
CA THR A 271 2.27 -16.48 -4.42
C THR A 271 2.75 -15.05 -4.27
N ILE A 272 4.04 -14.92 -3.93
CA ILE A 272 4.80 -13.67 -4.01
C ILE A 272 5.81 -13.84 -5.15
N LYS A 273 5.92 -12.85 -6.03
CA LYS A 273 6.93 -12.84 -7.09
C LYS A 273 7.88 -11.68 -6.92
N LEU A 274 9.16 -11.98 -7.07
CA LEU A 274 10.26 -11.03 -7.15
C LEU A 274 10.62 -10.82 -8.62
N TRP A 275 10.60 -9.59 -9.06
CA TRP A 275 10.94 -9.18 -10.42
C TRP A 275 12.24 -8.39 -10.42
N ASP A 276 13.17 -8.79 -11.23
CA ASP A 276 14.39 -8.02 -11.52
C ASP A 276 14.02 -6.92 -12.53
N LEU A 277 14.11 -5.66 -12.10
CA LEU A 277 13.73 -4.51 -12.91
C LEU A 277 14.69 -4.21 -14.06
N LYS A 278 15.93 -4.69 -13.98
CA LYS A 278 16.90 -4.56 -15.05
C LYS A 278 16.60 -5.50 -16.21
N THR A 279 16.29 -6.76 -15.89
CA THR A 279 15.97 -7.78 -16.90
C THR A 279 14.47 -7.84 -17.22
N ARG A 280 13.63 -7.20 -16.40
CA ARG A 280 12.17 -7.20 -16.47
C ARG A 280 11.58 -8.61 -16.48
N SER A 281 12.16 -9.49 -15.69
CA SER A 281 11.77 -10.89 -15.61
C SER A 281 11.55 -11.33 -14.18
N CYS A 282 10.72 -12.37 -13.99
CA CYS A 282 10.51 -12.97 -12.68
C CYS A 282 11.79 -13.70 -12.25
N ALA A 283 12.44 -13.16 -11.20
CA ALA A 283 13.65 -13.73 -10.63
C ALA A 283 13.34 -14.89 -9.65
N GLN A 284 12.23 -14.78 -8.90
CA GLN A 284 11.87 -15.77 -7.89
C GLN A 284 10.35 -15.79 -7.66
N THR A 285 9.82 -16.96 -7.32
CA THR A 285 8.44 -17.14 -6.85
C THR A 285 8.47 -17.81 -5.50
N MET A 286 7.80 -17.20 -4.51
CA MET A 286 7.63 -17.71 -3.16
C MET A 286 6.24 -18.29 -3.00
N THR A 287 6.12 -19.45 -2.33
CA THR A 287 4.87 -20.20 -2.12
C THR A 287 4.65 -20.52 -0.65
N ASP A 288 5.05 -19.61 0.22
CA ASP A 288 5.01 -19.77 1.68
C ASP A 288 3.59 -19.63 2.26
N HIS A 289 2.70 -18.97 1.52
CA HIS A 289 1.32 -18.74 1.93
C HIS A 289 0.37 -19.77 1.30
N SER A 290 -0.70 -20.10 2.03
CA SER A 290 -1.72 -21.06 1.59
C SER A 290 -2.97 -20.41 1.02
N ASP A 291 -3.06 -19.07 1.07
CA ASP A 291 -4.16 -18.27 0.56
C ASP A 291 -3.66 -16.92 0.03
N ALA A 292 -4.54 -16.11 -0.54
CA ALA A 292 -4.25 -14.85 -1.20
C ALA A 292 -3.27 -13.96 -0.40
N VAL A 293 -2.22 -13.49 -1.06
CA VAL A 293 -1.29 -12.50 -0.49
C VAL A 293 -1.82 -11.10 -0.79
N TRP A 294 -2.42 -10.46 0.21
CA TRP A 294 -3.10 -9.18 0.08
C TRP A 294 -2.17 -7.98 0.07
N CYS A 295 -1.07 -8.07 0.79
CA CYS A 295 -0.16 -6.94 0.89
C CYS A 295 1.29 -7.39 0.99
N VAL A 296 2.17 -6.70 0.28
CA VAL A 296 3.63 -6.84 0.37
C VAL A 296 4.26 -5.46 0.52
N ARG A 297 5.22 -5.30 1.46
CA ARG A 297 5.91 -4.01 1.67
C ARG A 297 7.36 -4.22 2.04
N PHE A 298 8.27 -3.54 1.33
CA PHE A 298 9.67 -3.45 1.75
C PHE A 298 9.80 -2.59 3.01
N SER A 299 10.74 -2.98 3.88
CA SER A 299 11.19 -2.11 4.97
C SER A 299 11.86 -0.84 4.42
N PRO A 300 11.86 0.28 5.16
CA PRO A 300 12.43 1.54 4.68
C PRO A 300 13.92 1.46 4.32
N ASP A 301 14.67 0.57 4.99
CA ASP A 301 16.09 0.30 4.72
C ASP A 301 16.31 -0.69 3.56
N GLY A 302 15.24 -1.30 3.07
CA GLY A 302 15.28 -2.30 1.99
C GLY A 302 15.83 -3.67 2.41
N ALA A 303 16.16 -3.88 3.67
CA ALA A 303 16.76 -5.15 4.12
C ALA A 303 15.72 -6.28 4.25
N ALA A 304 14.46 -5.93 4.51
CA ALA A 304 13.38 -6.88 4.70
C ALA A 304 12.16 -6.60 3.81
N LEU A 305 11.41 -7.66 3.53
CA LEU A 305 10.09 -7.61 2.92
C LEU A 305 9.09 -8.24 3.88
N ALA A 306 7.95 -7.59 4.10
CA ALA A 306 6.82 -8.15 4.82
C ALA A 306 5.72 -8.57 3.83
N ALA A 307 5.01 -9.66 4.14
CA ALA A 307 3.82 -10.10 3.42
C ALA A 307 2.69 -10.45 4.39
N ALA A 308 1.47 -10.04 4.06
CA ALA A 308 0.24 -10.38 4.77
C ALA A 308 -0.70 -11.16 3.87
N SER A 309 -1.35 -12.18 4.42
CA SER A 309 -2.17 -13.11 3.66
C SER A 309 -3.53 -13.38 4.31
N ALA A 310 -4.47 -13.78 3.46
CA ALA A 310 -5.77 -14.31 3.88
C ALA A 310 -5.65 -15.59 4.74
N ASP A 311 -4.50 -16.27 4.70
CA ASP A 311 -4.21 -17.39 5.60
C ASP A 311 -3.95 -16.96 7.05
N ARG A 312 -4.22 -15.70 7.42
CA ARG A 312 -4.09 -15.05 8.73
C ARG A 312 -2.64 -14.86 9.19
N SER A 313 -1.67 -15.22 8.36
CA SER A 313 -0.27 -15.11 8.69
C SER A 313 0.37 -13.84 8.15
N VAL A 314 1.45 -13.46 8.82
CA VAL A 314 2.40 -12.44 8.38
C VAL A 314 3.78 -13.06 8.27
N SER A 315 4.42 -12.89 7.13
CA SER A 315 5.76 -13.42 6.85
C SER A 315 6.76 -12.29 6.66
N LEU A 316 7.98 -12.49 7.14
CA LEU A 316 9.13 -11.64 6.84
C LEU A 316 10.15 -12.41 6.01
N PHE A 317 10.71 -11.71 5.05
CA PHE A 317 11.76 -12.22 4.16
C PHE A 317 12.96 -11.28 4.20
N ASN A 318 14.16 -11.86 4.19
CA ASN A 318 15.40 -11.12 3.97
C ASN A 318 15.54 -10.85 2.46
N PHE A 319 15.92 -9.66 2.10
CA PHE A 319 16.25 -9.27 0.74
C PHE A 319 17.76 -9.03 0.63
N ALA A 320 18.43 -9.75 -0.27
CA ALA A 320 19.89 -9.71 -0.44
C ALA A 320 20.30 -9.85 -1.92
#